data_97408ec242a15542977f753533392202
#
_entry.id   97408ec242a15542977f753533392202
#
_cell.length_a   1.000
_cell.length_b   1.000
_cell.length_c   1.000
_cell.angle_alpha   90.00
_cell.angle_beta   90.00
_cell.angle_gamma   90.00
#
_symmetry.space_group_name_H-M   'P 1'
#
loop_
_entity.id
_entity.type
_entity.pdbx_description
1 polymer ?
#
loop_
_entity_poly.entity_id
_entity_poly.type
_entity_poly.pdbx_seq_one_letter_code
_entity_poly.pdbx_strand_id
1 'polypeptide(L)'
;QEEMARAQHYQDSIQAVAQKQEQMQKAQEIAASLPVVPDSTSLFFQASQGSEEFTTLENDVLQLTFSNKGGRVCKAMLKEYNDQQQQPLVLFDGKDASLSLGFEGKNENILSNQMYFQTTNVTDSTVTMRLNAANGGHLDFIYKLLPNSYVVDFTVQASGLQNFFSPSVKTMSVDWKQRARQMEKG
;
A
#
# COMPACT_ATOMS: atom_id res chain seq x y z
N GLN A 1 -31.84 -43.11 16.15
CA GLN A 1 -30.56 -42.78 16.83
C GLN A 1 -29.39 -42.72 15.84
N GLU A 2 -29.32 -43.62 14.84
CA GLU A 2 -28.24 -43.60 13.83
C GLU A 2 -28.28 -42.38 12.91
N GLU A 3 -29.45 -41.87 12.57
CA GLU A 3 -29.61 -40.72 11.67
C GLU A 3 -29.14 -39.38 12.30
N MET A 4 -29.39 -39.22 13.60
CA MET A 4 -28.89 -38.08 14.37
C MET A 4 -27.36 -38.12 14.52
N ALA A 5 -26.79 -39.30 14.73
CA ALA A 5 -25.34 -39.46 14.82
C ALA A 5 -24.63 -39.14 13.47
N ARG A 6 -25.22 -39.51 12.35
CA ARG A 6 -24.71 -39.15 11.01
C ARG A 6 -24.79 -37.65 10.73
N ALA A 7 -25.91 -37.01 11.10
CA ALA A 7 -26.08 -35.56 10.95
C ALA A 7 -25.06 -34.76 11.81
N GLN A 8 -24.81 -35.25 13.01
CA GLN A 8 -23.83 -34.62 13.90
C GLN A 8 -22.39 -34.76 13.39
N HIS A 9 -22.03 -35.94 12.92
CA HIS A 9 -20.71 -36.18 12.31
C HIS A 9 -20.50 -35.36 11.03
N TYR A 10 -21.55 -35.10 10.24
CA TYR A 10 -21.49 -34.26 9.05
C TYR A 10 -21.31 -32.80 9.42
N GLN A 11 -22.01 -32.30 10.47
CA GLN A 11 -21.83 -30.94 10.97
C GLN A 11 -20.44 -30.70 11.58
N ASP A 12 -19.94 -31.67 12.33
CA ASP A 12 -18.58 -31.61 12.92
C ASP A 12 -17.51 -31.57 11.80
N SER A 13 -17.71 -32.31 10.72
CA SER A 13 -16.81 -32.30 9.56
C SER A 13 -16.81 -30.94 8.84
N ILE A 14 -17.98 -30.32 8.66
CA ILE A 14 -18.08 -28.96 8.04
C ILE A 14 -17.40 -27.93 8.92
N GLN A 15 -17.62 -27.97 10.23
CA GLN A 15 -16.98 -27.06 11.18
C GLN A 15 -15.46 -27.23 11.20
N ALA A 16 -14.96 -28.45 11.15
CA ALA A 16 -13.52 -28.73 11.09
C ALA A 16 -12.88 -28.20 9.80
N VAL A 17 -13.56 -28.33 8.65
CA VAL A 17 -13.10 -27.79 7.38
C VAL A 17 -13.11 -26.25 7.39
N ALA A 18 -14.15 -25.63 7.93
CA ALA A 18 -14.25 -24.18 8.05
C ALA A 18 -13.16 -23.60 8.97
N GLN A 19 -12.92 -24.23 10.12
CA GLN A 19 -11.84 -23.85 11.03
C GLN A 19 -10.45 -24.00 10.39
N LYS A 20 -10.24 -25.06 9.63
CA LYS A 20 -8.98 -25.28 8.91
C LYS A 20 -8.76 -24.26 7.81
N GLN A 21 -9.82 -23.86 7.09
CA GLN A 21 -9.74 -22.78 6.11
C GLN A 21 -9.45 -21.43 6.75
N GLU A 22 -10.08 -21.12 7.87
CA GLU A 22 -9.82 -19.88 8.63
C GLU A 22 -8.40 -19.83 9.19
N GLN A 23 -7.89 -20.96 9.70
CA GLN A 23 -6.49 -21.07 10.13
C GLN A 23 -5.50 -20.92 8.98
N MET A 24 -5.80 -21.50 7.81
CA MET A 24 -4.98 -21.35 6.62
C MET A 24 -4.99 -19.90 6.10
N GLN A 25 -6.15 -19.24 6.10
CA GLN A 25 -6.24 -17.82 5.72
C GLN A 25 -5.47 -16.92 6.70
N LYS A 26 -5.61 -17.15 8.00
CA LYS A 26 -4.82 -16.42 9.03
C LYS A 26 -3.31 -16.69 8.89
N ALA A 27 -2.92 -17.92 8.61
CA ALA A 27 -1.51 -18.26 8.39
C ALA A 27 -0.95 -17.62 7.12
N GLN A 28 -1.75 -17.54 6.04
CA GLN A 28 -1.38 -16.83 4.82
C GLN A 28 -1.32 -15.31 5.05
N GLU A 29 -2.24 -14.75 5.82
CA GLU A 29 -2.24 -13.33 6.17
C GLU A 29 -1.03 -12.96 7.07
N ILE A 30 -0.68 -13.84 8.03
CA ILE A 30 0.54 -13.68 8.86
C ILE A 30 1.80 -13.86 8.00
N ALA A 31 1.84 -14.82 7.09
CA ALA A 31 2.98 -15.03 6.19
C ALA A 31 3.15 -13.85 5.20
N ALA A 32 2.03 -13.25 4.74
CA ALA A 32 2.05 -12.04 3.91
C ALA A 32 2.40 -10.77 4.71
N SER A 33 2.23 -10.78 6.04
CA SER A 33 2.55 -9.65 6.93
C SER A 33 3.96 -9.71 7.51
N LEU A 34 4.66 -10.85 7.38
CA LEU A 34 6.07 -10.92 7.76
C LEU A 34 6.88 -10.04 6.80
N PRO A 35 7.74 -9.15 7.32
CA PRO A 35 8.60 -8.36 6.47
C PRO A 35 9.51 -9.29 5.67
N VAL A 36 9.22 -9.46 4.39
CA VAL A 36 10.17 -10.07 3.45
C VAL A 36 11.24 -9.02 3.21
N VAL A 37 12.25 -8.98 4.07
CA VAL A 37 13.43 -8.15 3.82
C VAL A 37 14.09 -8.75 2.60
N PRO A 38 14.21 -8.01 1.48
CA PRO A 38 14.91 -8.51 0.31
C PRO A 38 16.32 -8.94 0.71
N ASP A 39 16.71 -10.13 0.29
CA ASP A 39 18.09 -10.55 0.48
C ASP A 39 19.00 -9.80 -0.50
N SER A 40 20.32 -9.92 -0.31
CA SER A 40 21.32 -9.22 -1.12
C SER A 40 21.30 -9.59 -2.62
N THR A 41 20.57 -10.63 -3.01
CA THR A 41 20.40 -11.08 -4.41
C THR A 41 19.16 -10.46 -5.07
N SER A 42 18.28 -9.83 -4.27
CA SER A 42 17.10 -9.14 -4.79
C SER A 42 17.47 -7.97 -5.69
N LEU A 43 16.73 -7.80 -6.78
CA LEU A 43 16.84 -6.62 -7.66
C LEU A 43 16.57 -5.32 -6.92
N PHE A 44 15.78 -5.37 -5.84
CA PHE A 44 15.37 -4.20 -5.06
C PHE A 44 16.07 -4.10 -3.69
N PHE A 45 17.14 -4.87 -3.47
CA PHE A 45 17.87 -4.85 -2.20
C PHE A 45 18.33 -3.45 -1.81
N GLN A 46 18.89 -2.67 -2.72
CA GLN A 46 19.32 -1.30 -2.45
C GLN A 46 18.14 -0.39 -2.06
N ALA A 47 16.99 -0.59 -2.67
CA ALA A 47 15.79 0.17 -2.35
C ALA A 47 15.14 -0.25 -1.03
N SER A 48 15.51 -1.37 -0.44
CA SER A 48 15.10 -1.75 0.92
C SER A 48 15.89 -1.03 2.02
N GLN A 49 16.99 -0.38 1.65
CA GLN A 49 17.88 0.34 2.56
C GLN A 49 17.66 1.86 2.38
N GLY A 50 17.39 2.57 3.47
CA GLY A 50 17.18 4.01 3.37
C GLY A 50 16.67 4.63 4.65
N SER A 51 16.42 5.91 4.60
CA SER A 51 15.77 6.71 5.63
C SER A 51 14.45 7.26 5.11
N GLU A 52 13.48 7.41 6.00
CA GLU A 52 12.20 7.99 5.64
C GLU A 52 12.32 9.51 5.43
N GLU A 53 11.87 9.95 4.27
CA GLU A 53 11.83 11.36 3.86
C GLU A 53 10.43 11.73 3.40
N PHE A 54 10.09 13.02 3.51
CA PHE A 54 8.75 13.52 3.21
C PHE A 54 8.78 14.57 2.10
N THR A 55 7.77 14.52 1.23
CA THR A 55 7.55 15.48 0.15
C THR A 55 6.11 15.98 0.22
N THR A 56 5.89 17.25 -0.04
CA THR A 56 4.53 17.85 -0.02
C THR A 56 4.11 18.25 -1.43
N LEU A 57 2.85 18.01 -1.75
CA LEU A 57 2.14 18.50 -2.93
C LEU A 57 0.84 19.14 -2.48
N GLU A 58 0.52 20.30 -2.98
CA GLU A 58 -0.70 21.00 -2.59
C GLU A 58 -1.32 21.79 -3.75
N ASN A 59 -2.62 21.97 -3.65
CA ASN A 59 -3.38 22.92 -4.44
C ASN A 59 -4.14 23.89 -3.50
N ASP A 60 -5.12 24.61 -4.02
CA ASP A 60 -5.87 25.62 -3.24
C ASP A 60 -6.68 25.00 -2.09
N VAL A 61 -7.13 23.74 -2.22
CA VAL A 61 -8.09 23.10 -1.30
C VAL A 61 -7.52 21.91 -0.52
N LEU A 62 -6.43 21.29 -1.00
CA LEU A 62 -5.86 20.05 -0.45
C LEU A 62 -4.34 20.15 -0.33
N GLN A 63 -3.80 19.68 0.79
CA GLN A 63 -2.37 19.45 0.99
C GLN A 63 -2.14 17.97 1.29
N LEU A 64 -1.21 17.37 0.54
CA LEU A 64 -0.77 15.99 0.68
C LEU A 64 0.68 15.94 1.12
N THR A 65 0.99 15.08 2.08
CA THR A 65 2.36 14.71 2.41
C THR A 65 2.60 13.27 1.99
N PHE A 66 3.70 13.06 1.29
CA PHE A 66 4.14 11.75 0.82
C PHE A 66 5.32 11.28 1.64
N SER A 67 5.35 9.99 1.97
CA SER A 67 6.53 9.32 2.51
C SER A 67 7.22 8.56 1.37
N ASN A 68 8.53 8.70 1.25
CA ASN A 68 9.33 7.89 0.35
C ASN A 68 9.34 6.42 0.77
N LYS A 69 9.12 6.12 2.05
CA LYS A 69 8.90 4.76 2.51
C LYS A 69 7.53 4.26 2.05
N GLY A 70 7.55 3.37 1.09
CA GLY A 70 6.35 2.87 0.43
C GLY A 70 5.88 3.71 -0.75
N GLY A 71 6.46 4.89 -0.99
CA GLY A 71 6.06 5.79 -2.08
C GLY A 71 4.60 6.23 -1.97
N ARG A 72 4.09 6.53 -0.77
CA ARG A 72 2.67 6.68 -0.48
C ARG A 72 2.31 8.04 0.09
N VAL A 73 1.04 8.43 -0.05
CA VAL A 73 0.47 9.53 0.74
C VAL A 73 0.41 9.08 2.20
N CYS A 74 1.00 9.85 3.10
CA CYS A 74 0.98 9.59 4.54
C CYS A 74 0.16 10.61 5.34
N LYS A 75 -0.17 11.76 4.76
CA LYS A 75 -1.03 12.77 5.38
C LYS A 75 -1.87 13.49 4.32
N ALA A 76 -3.13 13.75 4.63
CA ALA A 76 -4.00 14.59 3.83
C ALA A 76 -4.70 15.62 4.72
N MET A 77 -4.61 16.89 4.33
CA MET A 77 -5.18 18.02 5.05
C MET A 77 -6.05 18.86 4.10
N LEU A 78 -7.28 19.10 4.52
CA LEU A 78 -8.20 20.00 3.80
C LEU A 78 -7.98 21.43 4.25
N LYS A 79 -7.73 22.34 3.30
CA LYS A 79 -7.42 23.74 3.60
C LYS A 79 -8.67 24.60 3.87
N GLU A 80 -9.80 24.21 3.29
CA GLU A 80 -11.07 24.95 3.42
C GLU A 80 -11.95 24.48 4.58
N TYR A 81 -11.56 23.39 5.27
CA TYR A 81 -12.30 22.82 6.37
C TYR A 81 -11.50 22.89 7.66
N ASN A 82 -12.17 23.19 8.75
CA ASN A 82 -11.57 23.22 10.08
C ASN A 82 -12.11 22.10 10.96
N ASP A 83 -11.29 21.65 11.88
CA ASP A 83 -11.68 20.75 12.96
C ASP A 83 -12.42 21.52 14.08
N GLN A 84 -12.72 20.83 15.18
CA GLN A 84 -13.40 21.43 16.35
C GLN A 84 -12.54 22.48 17.06
N GLN A 85 -11.24 22.49 16.87
CA GLN A 85 -10.28 23.44 17.43
C GLN A 85 -9.97 24.62 16.47
N GLN A 86 -10.74 24.75 15.37
CA GLN A 86 -10.53 25.75 14.32
C GLN A 86 -9.15 25.63 13.63
N GLN A 87 -8.59 24.41 13.58
CA GLN A 87 -7.40 24.12 12.82
C GLN A 87 -7.76 23.44 11.50
N PRO A 88 -6.92 23.56 10.43
CA PRO A 88 -7.15 22.85 9.17
C PRO A 88 -7.42 21.36 9.38
N LEU A 89 -8.45 20.85 8.72
CA LEU A 89 -8.93 19.49 8.94
C LEU A 89 -7.97 18.45 8.36
N VAL A 90 -7.37 17.65 9.23
CA VAL A 90 -6.51 16.53 8.84
C VAL A 90 -7.34 15.25 8.75
N LEU A 91 -7.51 14.73 7.52
CA LEU A 91 -8.29 13.51 7.28
C LEU A 91 -7.59 12.27 7.84
N PHE A 92 -6.29 12.19 7.66
CA PHE A 92 -5.44 11.16 8.23
C PHE A 92 -3.99 11.64 8.32
N ASP A 93 -3.23 11.00 9.18
CA ASP A 93 -1.82 11.26 9.42
C ASP A 93 -1.10 9.92 9.68
N GLY A 94 0.03 9.72 9.05
CA GLY A 94 0.99 8.60 9.07
C GLY A 94 0.57 7.28 9.68
N LYS A 95 0.06 7.29 10.89
CA LYS A 95 -0.36 6.11 11.67
C LYS A 95 -1.77 5.63 11.36
N ASP A 96 -2.59 6.47 10.75
CA ASP A 96 -4.00 6.18 10.49
C ASP A 96 -4.24 5.58 9.10
N ALA A 97 -3.25 5.64 8.23
CA ALA A 97 -3.35 5.13 6.87
C ALA A 97 -2.13 4.30 6.48
N SER A 98 -2.36 3.18 5.84
CA SER A 98 -1.32 2.39 5.18
C SER A 98 -1.74 2.03 3.76
N LEU A 99 -0.79 2.08 2.85
CA LEU A 99 -0.93 1.64 1.47
C LEU A 99 0.30 0.78 1.16
N SER A 100 0.06 -0.42 0.66
CA SER A 100 1.10 -1.31 0.14
C SER A 100 0.65 -1.91 -1.17
N LEU A 101 1.50 -1.81 -2.19
CA LEU A 101 1.35 -2.51 -3.45
C LEU A 101 2.30 -3.69 -3.47
N GLY A 102 1.76 -4.88 -3.79
CA GLY A 102 2.54 -6.10 -3.95
C GLY A 102 2.72 -6.42 -5.42
N PHE A 103 3.96 -6.66 -5.82
CA PHE A 103 4.35 -7.01 -7.17
C PHE A 103 4.97 -8.40 -7.16
N GLU A 104 4.40 -9.29 -7.96
CA GLU A 104 4.88 -10.66 -8.11
C GLU A 104 5.87 -10.74 -9.26
N GLY A 105 7.11 -11.04 -8.93
CA GLY A 105 8.17 -11.30 -9.90
C GLY A 105 8.35 -12.81 -10.16
N LYS A 106 9.24 -13.14 -11.10
CA LYS A 106 9.57 -14.54 -11.45
C LYS A 106 10.23 -15.28 -10.30
N ASN A 107 11.09 -14.61 -9.56
CA ASN A 107 11.93 -15.21 -8.53
C ASN A 107 11.76 -14.59 -7.15
N GLU A 108 11.10 -13.44 -7.06
CA GLU A 108 10.88 -12.72 -5.82
C GLU A 108 9.59 -11.90 -5.88
N ASN A 109 8.98 -11.68 -4.71
CA ASN A 109 7.86 -10.77 -4.55
C ASN A 109 8.31 -9.56 -3.77
N ILE A 110 7.84 -8.37 -4.13
CA ILE A 110 8.14 -7.14 -3.43
C ILE A 110 6.86 -6.46 -2.92
N LEU A 111 6.97 -5.86 -1.74
CA LEU A 111 5.93 -5.03 -1.14
C LEU A 111 6.44 -3.59 -1.06
N SER A 112 5.68 -2.65 -1.62
CA SER A 112 6.12 -1.25 -1.68
C SER A 112 6.37 -0.63 -0.31
N ASN A 113 5.59 -1.00 0.71
CA ASN A 113 5.72 -0.48 2.08
C ASN A 113 7.06 -0.85 2.77
N GLN A 114 7.84 -1.76 2.20
CA GLN A 114 9.16 -2.17 2.69
C GLN A 114 10.31 -1.48 1.94
N MET A 115 9.97 -0.69 0.93
CA MET A 115 10.95 -0.08 0.03
C MET A 115 11.01 1.43 0.22
N TYR A 116 12.18 1.99 -0.05
CA TYR A 116 12.41 3.44 -0.08
C TYR A 116 12.47 3.90 -1.54
N PHE A 117 11.56 4.77 -1.86
CA PHE A 117 11.45 5.39 -3.18
C PHE A 117 12.31 6.66 -3.22
N GLN A 118 12.75 7.02 -4.39
CA GLN A 118 13.39 8.29 -4.65
C GLN A 118 12.39 9.25 -5.28
N THR A 119 12.23 10.45 -4.72
CA THR A 119 11.45 11.51 -5.35
C THR A 119 12.24 12.05 -6.54
N THR A 120 11.73 11.82 -7.76
CA THR A 120 12.47 12.15 -9.00
C THR A 120 11.91 13.36 -9.72
N ASN A 121 10.62 13.65 -9.56
CA ASN A 121 9.97 14.79 -10.20
C ASN A 121 8.93 15.38 -9.26
N VAL A 122 9.05 16.67 -8.98
CA VAL A 122 8.09 17.46 -8.23
C VAL A 122 7.75 18.70 -9.03
N THR A 123 6.48 18.86 -9.35
CA THR A 123 5.93 20.05 -9.99
C THR A 123 4.81 20.61 -9.13
N ASP A 124 4.16 21.69 -9.55
CA ASP A 124 3.03 22.29 -8.84
C ASP A 124 1.82 21.35 -8.74
N SER A 125 1.75 20.32 -9.59
CA SER A 125 0.60 19.41 -9.63
C SER A 125 0.97 17.93 -9.63
N THR A 126 2.24 17.57 -9.60
CA THR A 126 2.68 16.17 -9.74
C THR A 126 3.85 15.85 -8.82
N VAL A 127 3.79 14.68 -8.19
CA VAL A 127 4.92 14.05 -7.51
C VAL A 127 5.15 12.67 -8.12
N THR A 128 6.39 12.40 -8.54
CA THR A 128 6.81 11.08 -9.00
C THR A 128 7.80 10.48 -8.01
N MET A 129 7.48 9.30 -7.53
CA MET A 129 8.33 8.51 -6.66
C MET A 129 8.80 7.26 -7.39
N ARG A 130 10.10 7.09 -7.49
CA ARG A 130 10.76 6.03 -8.23
C ARG A 130 11.36 4.98 -7.32
N LEU A 131 11.01 3.72 -7.56
CA LEU A 131 11.65 2.57 -6.96
C LEU A 131 12.67 1.99 -7.96
N ASN A 132 13.95 2.14 -7.67
CA ASN A 132 15.03 1.70 -8.55
C ASN A 132 15.37 0.24 -8.31
N ALA A 133 15.58 -0.50 -9.41
CA ALA A 133 16.10 -1.86 -9.41
C ALA A 133 17.59 -1.87 -9.80
N ALA A 134 18.35 -2.85 -9.31
CA ALA A 134 19.79 -2.97 -9.54
C ALA A 134 20.17 -3.14 -11.03
N ASN A 135 19.24 -3.59 -11.87
CA ASN A 135 19.45 -3.75 -13.31
C ASN A 135 19.18 -2.47 -14.14
N GLY A 136 18.93 -1.33 -13.46
CA GLY A 136 18.57 -0.06 -14.10
C GLY A 136 17.09 0.08 -14.45
N GLY A 137 16.27 -0.95 -14.21
CA GLY A 137 14.82 -0.85 -14.29
C GLY A 137 14.24 -0.10 -13.10
N HIS A 138 12.98 0.33 -13.21
CA HIS A 138 12.31 1.05 -12.13
C HIS A 138 10.79 0.94 -12.19
N LEU A 139 10.16 1.18 -11.05
CA LEU A 139 8.74 1.44 -10.90
C LEU A 139 8.54 2.91 -10.50
N ASP A 140 7.68 3.60 -11.22
CA ASP A 140 7.28 4.97 -10.90
C ASP A 140 5.85 4.99 -10.34
N PHE A 141 5.69 5.60 -9.16
CA PHE A 141 4.44 5.96 -8.56
C PHE A 141 4.20 7.45 -8.83
N ILE A 142 3.26 7.75 -9.70
CA ILE A 142 2.98 9.09 -10.18
C ILE A 142 1.66 9.56 -9.59
N TYR A 143 1.72 10.61 -8.78
CA TYR A 143 0.58 11.27 -8.16
C TYR A 143 0.34 12.61 -8.84
N LYS A 144 -0.89 12.85 -9.27
CA LYS A 144 -1.28 14.11 -9.88
C LYS A 144 -2.47 14.72 -9.15
N LEU A 145 -2.33 15.97 -8.76
CA LEU A 145 -3.32 16.77 -8.08
C LEU A 145 -3.71 17.95 -8.96
N LEU A 146 -4.96 17.98 -9.41
CA LEU A 146 -5.45 19.06 -10.26
C LEU A 146 -5.80 20.31 -9.43
N PRO A 147 -5.75 21.52 -10.02
CA PRO A 147 -6.19 22.75 -9.36
C PRO A 147 -7.64 22.63 -8.83
N ASN A 148 -7.93 23.16 -7.66
CA ASN A 148 -9.26 23.15 -7.02
C ASN A 148 -9.92 21.78 -6.94
N SER A 149 -9.15 20.71 -6.77
CA SER A 149 -9.64 19.34 -6.75
C SER A 149 -9.20 18.60 -5.49
N TYR A 150 -10.11 17.80 -4.94
CA TYR A 150 -9.81 16.81 -3.89
C TYR A 150 -9.43 15.44 -4.46
N VAL A 151 -9.51 15.28 -5.79
CA VAL A 151 -9.19 14.02 -6.46
C VAL A 151 -7.70 13.96 -6.78
N VAL A 152 -7.09 12.85 -6.45
CA VAL A 152 -5.69 12.54 -6.73
C VAL A 152 -5.64 11.39 -7.72
N ASP A 153 -5.11 11.64 -8.90
CA ASP A 153 -4.81 10.57 -9.86
C ASP A 153 -3.54 9.84 -9.42
N PHE A 154 -3.60 8.53 -9.39
CA PHE A 154 -2.47 7.67 -9.07
C PHE A 154 -2.20 6.69 -10.21
N THR A 155 -0.97 6.72 -10.73
CA THR A 155 -0.53 5.85 -11.82
C THR A 155 0.74 5.11 -11.41
N VAL A 156 0.79 3.81 -11.72
CA VAL A 156 1.98 2.98 -11.57
C VAL A 156 2.53 2.66 -12.95
N GLN A 157 3.80 2.98 -13.17
CA GLN A 157 4.50 2.69 -14.42
C GLN A 157 5.75 1.86 -14.15
N ALA A 158 6.01 0.85 -14.98
CA ALA A 158 7.21 0.02 -14.92
C ALA A 158 8.04 0.22 -16.18
N SER A 159 9.35 0.37 -16.02
CA SER A 159 10.31 0.49 -17.11
C SER A 159 11.53 -0.38 -16.85
N GLY A 160 12.01 -1.10 -17.86
CA GLY A 160 13.21 -1.95 -17.74
C GLY A 160 13.03 -3.20 -16.84
N LEU A 161 11.77 -3.57 -16.52
CA LEU A 161 11.45 -4.67 -15.61
C LEU A 161 10.79 -5.88 -16.29
N GLN A 162 10.90 -6.01 -17.61
CA GLN A 162 10.27 -7.08 -18.39
C GLN A 162 10.74 -8.48 -17.92
N ASN A 163 11.98 -8.57 -17.44
CA ASN A 163 12.54 -9.81 -16.93
C ASN A 163 12.17 -10.08 -15.46
N PHE A 164 11.74 -9.07 -14.74
CA PHE A 164 11.26 -9.21 -13.36
C PHE A 164 9.88 -9.84 -13.33
N PHE A 165 8.93 -9.28 -14.09
CA PHE A 165 7.55 -9.76 -14.09
C PHE A 165 7.43 -11.13 -14.76
N SER A 166 6.60 -11.99 -14.16
CA SER A 166 6.21 -13.23 -14.80
C SER A 166 5.16 -12.95 -15.89
N PRO A 167 5.28 -13.54 -17.10
CA PRO A 167 4.26 -13.37 -18.15
C PRO A 167 2.86 -13.85 -17.75
N SER A 168 2.76 -14.72 -16.77
CA SER A 168 1.50 -15.24 -16.22
C SER A 168 0.82 -14.28 -15.23
N VAL A 169 1.57 -13.36 -14.64
CA VAL A 169 1.04 -12.39 -13.65
C VAL A 169 0.44 -11.21 -14.38
N LYS A 170 -0.87 -11.02 -14.20
CA LYS A 170 -1.62 -9.91 -14.78
C LYS A 170 -2.21 -8.96 -13.76
N THR A 171 -1.92 -9.19 -12.48
CA THR A 171 -2.49 -8.45 -11.36
C THR A 171 -1.40 -8.06 -10.38
N MET A 172 -1.61 -6.96 -9.69
CA MET A 172 -0.86 -6.57 -8.49
C MET A 172 -1.81 -6.59 -7.31
N SER A 173 -1.30 -6.86 -6.11
CA SER A 173 -2.08 -6.73 -4.90
C SER A 173 -2.05 -5.29 -4.39
N VAL A 174 -3.16 -4.82 -3.86
CA VAL A 174 -3.28 -3.52 -3.18
C VAL A 174 -3.84 -3.77 -1.79
N ASP A 175 -3.05 -3.47 -0.78
CA ASP A 175 -3.50 -3.43 0.62
C ASP A 175 -3.59 -1.97 1.04
N TRP A 176 -4.81 -1.48 1.21
CA TRP A 176 -5.09 -0.13 1.66
C TRP A 176 -5.94 -0.18 2.92
N LYS A 177 -5.38 0.33 4.01
CA LYS A 177 -6.07 0.44 5.29
C LYS A 177 -6.09 1.89 5.71
N GLN A 178 -7.25 2.36 6.14
CA GLN A 178 -7.43 3.71 6.67
C GLN A 178 -8.33 3.68 7.89
N ARG A 179 -7.87 4.32 8.97
CA ARG A 179 -8.69 4.59 10.14
C ARG A 179 -9.40 5.93 9.95
N ALA A 180 -10.73 5.88 9.79
CA ALA A 180 -11.54 7.09 9.80
C ALA A 180 -11.58 7.68 11.22
N ARG A 181 -11.28 8.96 11.35
CA ARG A 181 -11.43 9.72 12.59
C ARG A 181 -12.84 10.32 12.63
N GLN A 182 -13.46 10.30 13.80
CA GLN A 182 -14.71 11.05 14.00
C GLN A 182 -14.34 12.53 14.14
N MET A 183 -14.77 13.35 13.17
CA MET A 183 -14.44 14.78 13.10
C MET A 183 -15.57 15.66 13.58
N GLU A 184 -16.80 15.13 13.74
CA GLU A 184 -17.99 15.86 14.16
C GLU A 184 -18.45 15.35 15.54
N LYS A 185 -19.08 16.27 16.31
CA LYS A 185 -19.82 15.87 17.51
C LYS A 185 -21.10 15.17 17.07
N GLY A 186 -21.26 13.90 17.47
CA GLY A 186 -22.53 13.20 17.39
C GLY A 186 -23.54 13.76 18.41
#